data_ccd2ac44b9052c55b2c95f975070b531
#
_entry.id   ccd2ac44b9052c55b2c95f975070b531
#
_cell.length_a   1.000
_cell.length_b   1.000
_cell.length_c   1.000
_cell.angle_alpha   90.00
_cell.angle_beta   90.00
_cell.angle_gamma   90.00
#
_symmetry.space_group_name_H-M   'P 1'
#
loop_
_entity.id
_entity.type
_entity.pdbx_description
1 polymer ?
#
loop_
_entity_poly.entity_id
_entity_poly.type
_entity_poly.pdbx_seq_one_letter_code
_entity_poly.pdbx_strand_id
1 'polypeptide(L)'
;MIYRPVRELGLEEASNGATQLVSSTGFEEMSLLSLSSTDYSHIDELTRGLLPAMKDGQVAFSLPSSRIDAFGIDLASRISSIRKTGLTFAPEAGSERLRRVINKNVNESDLLRTVESAKQSGWRRVKLYFMIGLPTETDDDLREIIRLARTVRHMGIKQLSVSVAIFVPKPHTPFQFCRQVSVEEAEEKAKKLYDIRKYGFLQVHDPRKSLLEGVLSRGDNRLGEVVLGAFENGAVFDEWHEEFDYGKWEETFADTGISPHEYMRSRSTEEELPWDHIGMGVSKDFLVREYYKALRGETTEDCRWSHCTQCGVADLPEVKCKKTGCSAGINLQK
;
A
#
# COMPACT_ATOMS: atom_id res chain seq x y z
N MET A 1 1.90 -3.10 9.39
CA MET A 1 1.85 -3.58 10.78
C MET A 1 2.62 -4.86 11.00
N ILE A 2 2.42 -5.88 10.18
CA ILE A 2 3.10 -7.18 10.21
C ILE A 2 4.63 -7.10 10.01
N TYR A 3 5.18 -5.98 9.53
CA TYR A 3 6.61 -5.77 9.31
C TYR A 3 7.29 -5.01 10.45
N ARG A 4 6.79 -5.13 11.67
CA ARG A 4 7.44 -4.58 12.85
C ARG A 4 8.47 -5.57 13.43
N PRO A 5 9.59 -5.08 13.93
CA PRO A 5 10.09 -3.70 13.83
C PRO A 5 10.54 -3.36 12.41
N VAL A 6 10.64 -2.06 12.09
CA VAL A 6 11.24 -1.61 10.83
C VAL A 6 12.71 -2.03 10.82
N ARG A 7 13.14 -2.65 9.72
CA ARG A 7 14.53 -3.08 9.48
C ARG A 7 15.02 -2.39 8.23
N GLU A 8 16.18 -1.79 8.30
CA GLU A 8 16.80 -1.06 7.19
C GLU A 8 18.13 -1.71 6.84
N LEU A 9 18.41 -1.76 5.55
CA LEU A 9 19.71 -2.16 5.02
C LEU A 9 20.75 -1.08 5.34
N GLY A 10 21.99 -1.46 5.63
CA GLY A 10 23.06 -0.49 5.85
C GLY A 10 23.35 0.34 4.60
N LEU A 11 23.74 1.60 4.77
CA LEU A 11 24.03 2.51 3.66
C LEU A 11 25.09 1.95 2.69
N GLU A 12 26.18 1.42 3.23
CA GLU A 12 27.27 0.86 2.44
C GLU A 12 26.80 -0.38 1.64
N GLU A 13 26.08 -1.28 2.30
CA GLU A 13 25.52 -2.48 1.67
C GLU A 13 24.52 -2.12 0.56
N ALA A 14 23.63 -1.15 0.81
CA ALA A 14 22.67 -0.67 -0.19
C ALA A 14 23.38 -0.03 -1.39
N SER A 15 24.42 0.77 -1.15
CA SER A 15 25.17 1.44 -2.21
C SER A 15 25.98 0.46 -3.06
N ASN A 16 26.70 -0.46 -2.40
CA ASN A 16 27.50 -1.48 -3.07
C ASN A 16 26.62 -2.44 -3.88
N GLY A 17 25.51 -2.90 -3.29
CA GLY A 17 24.54 -3.76 -3.96
C GLY A 17 23.94 -3.11 -5.22
N ALA A 18 23.53 -1.84 -5.11
CA ALA A 18 23.01 -1.09 -6.26
C ALA A 18 24.04 -0.98 -7.40
N THR A 19 25.26 -0.61 -7.08
CA THR A 19 26.35 -0.49 -8.06
C THR A 19 26.68 -1.83 -8.72
N GLN A 20 26.76 -2.90 -7.92
CA GLN A 20 27.03 -4.24 -8.42
C GLN A 20 25.93 -4.74 -9.35
N LEU A 21 24.64 -4.53 -8.98
CA LEU A 21 23.52 -4.94 -9.81
C LEU A 21 23.55 -4.27 -11.18
N VAL A 22 23.75 -2.96 -11.23
CA VAL A 22 23.84 -2.24 -12.50
C VAL A 22 24.99 -2.74 -13.35
N SER A 23 26.19 -2.88 -12.76
CA SER A 23 27.38 -3.31 -13.51
C SER A 23 27.31 -4.75 -14.00
N SER A 24 26.65 -5.65 -13.25
CA SER A 24 26.56 -7.08 -13.61
C SER A 24 25.42 -7.40 -14.58
N THR A 25 24.35 -6.60 -14.59
CA THR A 25 23.16 -6.88 -15.42
C THR A 25 23.11 -6.05 -16.69
N GLY A 26 23.75 -4.88 -16.71
CA GLY A 26 23.70 -3.94 -17.85
C GLY A 26 22.32 -3.29 -18.06
N PHE A 27 21.40 -3.35 -17.08
CA PHE A 27 20.10 -2.68 -17.19
C PHE A 27 20.25 -1.16 -17.16
N GLU A 28 19.44 -0.47 -17.96
CA GLU A 28 19.40 1.00 -18.07
C GLU A 28 18.44 1.65 -17.07
N GLU A 29 17.81 0.87 -16.21
CA GLU A 29 16.92 1.37 -15.16
C GLU A 29 17.12 0.60 -13.84
N MET A 30 17.19 1.34 -12.75
CA MET A 30 17.25 0.82 -11.40
C MET A 30 16.18 1.48 -10.53
N SER A 31 15.46 0.65 -9.76
CA SER A 31 14.44 1.09 -8.81
C SER A 31 14.80 0.69 -7.38
N LEU A 32 14.64 1.59 -6.42
CA LEU A 32 14.69 1.23 -5.01
C LEU A 32 13.33 0.71 -4.57
N LEU A 33 13.23 -0.60 -4.31
CA LEU A 33 12.00 -1.27 -3.92
C LEU A 33 11.91 -1.39 -2.41
N SER A 34 10.86 -0.80 -1.83
CA SER A 34 10.46 -0.99 -0.43
C SER A 34 9.00 -0.62 -0.25
N LEU A 35 8.45 -0.79 0.96
CA LEU A 35 7.09 -0.30 1.28
C LEU A 35 7.00 1.23 1.23
N SER A 36 8.09 1.94 1.54
CA SER A 36 8.22 3.39 1.40
C SER A 36 9.69 3.75 1.27
N SER A 37 10.18 3.91 0.05
CA SER A 37 11.59 4.18 -0.21
C SER A 37 12.07 5.51 0.37
N THR A 38 11.19 6.49 0.47
CA THR A 38 11.50 7.80 1.05
C THR A 38 11.57 7.80 2.58
N ASP A 39 11.09 6.74 3.25
CA ASP A 39 11.20 6.58 4.71
C ASP A 39 12.53 5.95 5.15
N TYR A 40 13.37 5.52 4.22
CA TYR A 40 14.69 4.99 4.53
C TYR A 40 15.57 6.08 5.16
N SER A 41 16.14 5.78 6.34
CA SER A 41 16.86 6.77 7.16
C SER A 41 18.04 7.44 6.44
N HIS A 42 18.65 6.74 5.48
CA HIS A 42 19.80 7.21 4.72
C HIS A 42 19.46 7.52 3.25
N ILE A 43 18.21 7.85 2.92
CA ILE A 43 17.79 8.07 1.52
C ILE A 43 18.56 9.20 0.85
N ASP A 44 18.88 10.26 1.59
CA ASP A 44 19.61 11.40 1.07
C ASP A 44 21.08 11.05 0.76
N GLU A 45 21.77 10.38 1.69
CA GLU A 45 23.15 9.93 1.49
C GLU A 45 23.23 8.91 0.35
N LEU A 46 22.31 7.93 0.34
CA LEU A 46 22.26 6.90 -0.70
C LEU A 46 22.05 7.53 -2.09
N THR A 47 21.09 8.42 -2.23
CA THR A 47 20.81 9.07 -3.52
C THR A 47 21.95 9.98 -3.96
N ARG A 48 22.58 10.74 -3.06
CA ARG A 48 23.76 11.56 -3.37
C ARG A 48 24.94 10.71 -3.85
N GLY A 49 25.13 9.54 -3.25
CA GLY A 49 26.22 8.63 -3.63
C GLY A 49 25.97 7.93 -4.96
N LEU A 50 24.75 7.48 -5.22
CA LEU A 50 24.44 6.69 -6.43
C LEU A 50 24.20 7.55 -7.68
N LEU A 51 23.54 8.71 -7.55
CA LEU A 51 23.11 9.49 -8.72
C LEU A 51 24.23 9.91 -9.67
N PRO A 52 25.46 10.29 -9.22
CA PRO A 52 26.55 10.59 -10.14
C PRO A 52 26.92 9.38 -11.03
N ALA A 53 27.13 8.22 -10.42
CA ALA A 53 27.46 7.00 -11.14
C ALA A 53 26.34 6.55 -12.10
N MET A 54 25.08 6.68 -11.69
CA MET A 54 23.93 6.37 -12.54
C MET A 54 23.84 7.32 -13.72
N LYS A 55 24.12 8.61 -13.51
CA LYS A 55 24.15 9.61 -14.58
C LYS A 55 25.25 9.34 -15.61
N ASP A 56 26.44 9.03 -15.14
CA ASP A 56 27.59 8.72 -16.02
C ASP A 56 27.34 7.43 -16.82
N GLY A 57 26.68 6.43 -16.19
CA GLY A 57 26.25 5.19 -16.83
C GLY A 57 24.95 5.31 -17.65
N GLN A 58 24.32 6.47 -17.72
CA GLN A 58 22.98 6.69 -18.34
C GLN A 58 21.87 5.78 -17.79
N VAL A 59 22.00 5.32 -16.54
CA VAL A 59 21.04 4.46 -15.87
C VAL A 59 19.93 5.32 -15.24
N ALA A 60 18.69 5.08 -15.62
CA ALA A 60 17.54 5.73 -15.03
C ALA A 60 17.36 5.28 -13.56
N PHE A 61 17.08 6.23 -12.68
CA PHE A 61 16.86 5.95 -11.26
C PHE A 61 15.41 6.27 -10.88
N SER A 62 14.73 5.33 -10.23
CA SER A 62 13.33 5.52 -9.83
C SER A 62 13.06 5.18 -8.37
N LEU A 63 12.09 5.89 -7.78
CA LEU A 63 11.55 5.67 -6.44
C LEU A 63 10.04 5.42 -6.55
N PRO A 64 9.62 4.17 -6.80
CA PRO A 64 8.21 3.86 -7.06
C PRO A 64 7.31 4.04 -5.83
N SER A 65 7.87 3.89 -4.63
CA SER A 65 7.13 3.96 -3.37
C SER A 65 7.59 5.17 -2.56
N SER A 66 6.90 6.30 -2.73
CA SER A 66 7.21 7.54 -2.02
C SER A 66 6.04 7.97 -1.16
N ARG A 67 6.28 8.27 0.12
CA ARG A 67 5.31 8.95 0.96
C ARG A 67 5.20 10.41 0.55
N ILE A 68 3.99 10.97 0.67
CA ILE A 68 3.71 12.35 0.28
C ILE A 68 4.43 13.34 1.20
N ASP A 69 4.57 12.99 2.49
CA ASP A 69 5.17 13.83 3.53
C ASP A 69 6.71 13.81 3.54
N ALA A 70 7.34 12.77 3.00
CA ALA A 70 8.79 12.61 2.97
C ALA A 70 9.45 13.04 1.65
N PHE A 71 8.66 13.41 0.64
CA PHE A 71 9.16 13.76 -0.68
C PHE A 71 9.66 15.21 -0.73
N GLY A 72 10.95 15.41 -0.43
CA GLY A 72 11.57 16.73 -0.49
C GLY A 72 11.81 17.24 -1.92
N ILE A 73 11.72 18.55 -2.10
CA ILE A 73 12.00 19.24 -3.39
C ILE A 73 13.39 18.89 -3.91
N ASP A 74 14.37 18.84 -3.02
CA ASP A 74 15.77 18.55 -3.35
C ASP A 74 15.94 17.10 -3.87
N LEU A 75 15.29 16.12 -3.23
CA LEU A 75 15.28 14.73 -3.69
C LEU A 75 14.63 14.60 -5.07
N ALA A 76 13.47 15.24 -5.27
CA ALA A 76 12.79 15.27 -6.57
C ALA A 76 13.66 15.89 -7.65
N SER A 77 14.31 17.00 -7.35
CA SER A 77 15.21 17.69 -8.29
C SER A 77 16.41 16.84 -8.68
N ARG A 78 17.03 16.17 -7.71
CA ARG A 78 18.16 15.25 -7.97
C ARG A 78 17.77 14.07 -8.88
N ILE A 79 16.67 13.38 -8.55
CA ILE A 79 16.19 12.24 -9.32
C ILE A 79 15.79 12.68 -10.74
N SER A 80 15.16 13.83 -10.89
CA SER A 80 14.73 14.35 -12.19
C SER A 80 15.88 14.70 -13.14
N SER A 81 17.10 14.80 -12.63
CA SER A 81 18.28 15.17 -13.44
C SER A 81 18.71 14.09 -14.44
N ILE A 82 18.32 12.83 -14.23
CA ILE A 82 18.71 11.71 -15.10
C ILE A 82 17.61 11.41 -16.12
N ARG A 83 16.44 10.97 -15.64
CA ARG A 83 15.27 10.69 -16.47
C ARG A 83 14.00 10.95 -15.66
N LYS A 84 13.06 11.69 -16.24
CA LYS A 84 11.77 11.97 -15.57
C LYS A 84 10.83 10.79 -15.80
N THR A 85 10.69 9.93 -14.79
CA THR A 85 9.63 8.94 -14.71
C THR A 85 8.34 9.59 -14.14
N GLY A 86 7.23 8.87 -14.02
CA GLY A 86 6.04 9.37 -13.33
C GLY A 86 6.25 9.37 -11.82
N LEU A 87 5.63 10.31 -11.12
CA LEU A 87 5.55 10.27 -9.65
C LEU A 87 4.26 9.62 -9.21
N THR A 88 4.37 8.78 -8.18
CA THR A 88 3.24 8.07 -7.60
C THR A 88 3.05 8.51 -6.16
N PHE A 89 1.84 8.93 -5.84
CA PHE A 89 1.43 9.28 -4.48
C PHE A 89 0.23 8.44 -4.07
N ALA A 90 0.21 8.01 -2.83
CA ALA A 90 -0.84 7.18 -2.25
C ALA A 90 -1.54 7.92 -1.09
N PRO A 91 -2.49 8.83 -1.37
CA PRO A 91 -3.34 9.41 -0.33
C PRO A 91 -4.22 8.35 0.35
N GLU A 92 -4.50 7.25 -0.34
CA GLU A 92 -5.31 6.09 0.04
C GLU A 92 -6.80 6.40 0.19
N ALA A 93 -7.20 7.57 0.71
CA ALA A 93 -8.58 8.00 0.85
C ALA A 93 -8.77 9.45 0.42
N GLY A 94 -9.97 9.79 -0.03
CA GLY A 94 -10.30 11.12 -0.54
C GLY A 94 -10.31 12.18 0.55
N SER A 95 -10.96 11.89 1.68
CA SER A 95 -11.12 12.84 2.78
C SER A 95 -10.05 12.66 3.87
N GLU A 96 -9.73 13.76 4.58
CA GLU A 96 -8.85 13.68 5.76
C GLU A 96 -9.46 12.84 6.88
N ARG A 97 -10.79 12.91 7.03
CA ARG A 97 -11.51 12.06 7.98
C ARG A 97 -11.19 10.58 7.73
N LEU A 98 -11.35 10.13 6.49
CA LEU A 98 -11.15 8.72 6.16
C LEU A 98 -9.66 8.33 6.18
N ARG A 99 -8.75 9.26 5.83
CA ARG A 99 -7.30 9.06 6.02
C ARG A 99 -6.94 8.83 7.49
N ARG A 100 -7.58 9.53 8.42
CA ARG A 100 -7.41 9.31 9.87
C ARG A 100 -7.89 7.92 10.29
N VAL A 101 -9.04 7.47 9.77
CA VAL A 101 -9.56 6.10 10.02
C VAL A 101 -8.53 5.03 9.66
N ILE A 102 -7.85 5.16 8.53
CA ILE A 102 -6.81 4.20 8.10
C ILE A 102 -5.42 4.52 8.67
N ASN A 103 -5.35 5.43 9.61
CA ASN A 103 -4.09 5.90 10.22
C ASN A 103 -3.06 6.40 9.20
N LYS A 104 -3.52 7.02 8.11
CA LYS A 104 -2.68 7.65 7.09
C LYS A 104 -2.49 9.12 7.45
N ASN A 105 -1.40 9.40 8.17
CA ASN A 105 -1.07 10.74 8.67
C ASN A 105 -0.55 11.66 7.55
N VAL A 106 -1.39 11.87 6.53
CA VAL A 106 -1.13 12.77 5.41
C VAL A 106 -2.30 13.73 5.29
N ASN A 107 -2.05 15.01 5.41
CA ASN A 107 -3.04 16.04 5.15
C ASN A 107 -3.04 16.47 3.67
N GLU A 108 -4.08 17.17 3.27
CA GLU A 108 -4.22 17.61 1.89
C GLU A 108 -3.16 18.64 1.50
N SER A 109 -2.82 19.54 2.42
CA SER A 109 -1.81 20.58 2.16
C SER A 109 -0.44 19.97 1.87
N ASP A 110 -0.08 18.86 2.49
CA ASP A 110 1.17 18.15 2.22
C ASP A 110 1.15 17.52 0.82
N LEU A 111 0.04 16.88 0.44
CA LEU A 111 -0.14 16.36 -0.91
C LEU A 111 0.02 17.45 -1.97
N LEU A 112 -0.72 18.55 -1.82
CA LEU A 112 -0.72 19.63 -2.81
C LEU A 112 0.64 20.33 -2.89
N ARG A 113 1.32 20.55 -1.75
CA ARG A 113 2.66 21.10 -1.70
C ARG A 113 3.66 20.19 -2.41
N THR A 114 3.56 18.88 -2.23
CA THR A 114 4.43 17.91 -2.90
C THR A 114 4.18 17.88 -4.41
N VAL A 115 2.92 17.94 -4.84
CA VAL A 115 2.56 18.05 -6.26
C VAL A 115 3.10 19.33 -6.89
N GLU A 116 3.01 20.47 -6.19
CA GLU A 116 3.56 21.74 -6.68
C GLU A 116 5.09 21.68 -6.80
N SER A 117 5.76 21.12 -5.81
CA SER A 117 7.22 20.90 -5.84
C SER A 117 7.65 20.02 -7.00
N ALA A 118 6.92 18.94 -7.23
CA ALA A 118 7.15 18.04 -8.35
C ALA A 118 6.99 18.77 -9.70
N LYS A 119 5.94 19.58 -9.84
CA LYS A 119 5.69 20.39 -11.05
C LYS A 119 6.82 21.40 -11.28
N GLN A 120 7.25 22.12 -10.23
CA GLN A 120 8.35 23.10 -10.31
C GLN A 120 9.67 22.42 -10.74
N SER A 121 9.91 21.19 -10.28
CA SER A 121 11.02 20.35 -10.72
C SER A 121 10.82 19.73 -12.13
N GLY A 122 9.72 20.10 -12.81
CA GLY A 122 9.44 19.73 -14.21
C GLY A 122 8.78 18.37 -14.42
N TRP A 123 8.25 17.76 -13.36
CA TRP A 123 7.43 16.55 -13.48
C TRP A 123 6.09 16.86 -14.14
N ARG A 124 5.66 16.01 -15.06
CA ARG A 124 4.41 16.20 -15.83
C ARG A 124 3.41 15.07 -15.65
N ARG A 125 3.89 13.94 -15.09
CA ARG A 125 3.08 12.73 -14.83
C ARG A 125 2.95 12.54 -13.33
N VAL A 126 1.70 12.45 -12.88
CA VAL A 126 1.38 12.10 -11.48
C VAL A 126 0.37 10.96 -11.50
N LYS A 127 0.62 9.95 -10.68
CA LYS A 127 -0.32 8.87 -10.40
C LYS A 127 -0.76 8.98 -8.94
N LEU A 128 -2.07 8.94 -8.71
CA LEU A 128 -2.66 8.92 -7.37
C LEU A 128 -3.27 7.55 -7.12
N TYR A 129 -2.99 6.98 -5.96
CA TYR A 129 -3.62 5.75 -5.50
C TYR A 129 -4.65 6.03 -4.42
N PHE A 130 -5.84 5.42 -4.59
CA PHE A 130 -6.92 5.44 -3.61
C PHE A 130 -7.45 4.03 -3.39
N MET A 131 -8.15 3.86 -2.28
CA MET A 131 -8.97 2.69 -1.99
C MET A 131 -10.43 3.12 -1.80
N ILE A 132 -11.37 2.25 -2.20
CA ILE A 132 -12.80 2.37 -1.93
C ILE A 132 -13.29 1.14 -1.17
N GLY A 133 -14.42 1.26 -0.48
CA GLY A 133 -14.92 0.21 0.39
C GLY A 133 -14.26 0.17 1.76
N LEU A 134 -13.58 1.25 2.14
CA LEU A 134 -12.95 1.38 3.46
C LEU A 134 -13.98 1.39 4.60
N PRO A 135 -13.63 0.93 5.80
CA PRO A 135 -14.49 1.06 6.96
C PRO A 135 -14.92 2.52 7.19
N THR A 136 -16.19 2.73 7.48
CA THR A 136 -16.82 4.05 7.70
C THR A 136 -16.87 4.99 6.47
N GLU A 137 -16.52 4.50 5.28
CA GLU A 137 -16.58 5.29 4.04
C GLU A 137 -18.01 5.75 3.72
N THR A 138 -18.12 7.00 3.30
CA THR A 138 -19.37 7.64 2.85
C THR A 138 -19.23 8.14 1.40
N ASP A 139 -20.35 8.53 0.81
CA ASP A 139 -20.34 9.13 -0.53
C ASP A 139 -19.60 10.47 -0.59
N ASP A 140 -19.52 11.20 0.52
CA ASP A 140 -18.70 12.42 0.61
C ASP A 140 -17.22 12.10 0.48
N ASP A 141 -16.74 11.00 1.05
CA ASP A 141 -15.36 10.57 0.91
C ASP A 141 -15.01 10.23 -0.55
N LEU A 142 -15.95 9.63 -1.29
CA LEU A 142 -15.79 9.36 -2.73
C LEU A 142 -15.78 10.67 -3.56
N ARG A 143 -16.63 11.63 -3.22
CA ARG A 143 -16.62 12.96 -3.86
C ARG A 143 -15.29 13.68 -3.64
N GLU A 144 -14.67 13.51 -2.50
CA GLU A 144 -13.37 14.09 -2.20
C GLU A 144 -12.24 13.52 -3.08
N ILE A 145 -12.31 12.25 -3.50
CA ILE A 145 -11.36 11.69 -4.48
C ILE A 145 -11.44 12.46 -5.80
N ILE A 146 -12.67 12.73 -6.28
CA ILE A 146 -12.89 13.48 -7.52
C ILE A 146 -12.37 14.92 -7.36
N ARG A 147 -12.66 15.55 -6.22
CA ARG A 147 -12.21 16.92 -5.93
C ARG A 147 -10.67 17.00 -5.92
N LEU A 148 -9.99 16.07 -5.28
CA LEU A 148 -8.51 16.01 -5.26
C LEU A 148 -7.94 15.80 -6.66
N ALA A 149 -8.49 14.88 -7.45
CA ALA A 149 -8.06 14.66 -8.83
C ALA A 149 -8.20 15.93 -9.67
N ARG A 150 -9.35 16.62 -9.57
CA ARG A 150 -9.58 17.90 -10.22
C ARG A 150 -8.56 18.95 -9.79
N THR A 151 -8.31 19.09 -8.48
CA THR A 151 -7.36 20.07 -7.94
C THR A 151 -5.95 19.82 -8.49
N VAL A 152 -5.45 18.59 -8.42
CA VAL A 152 -4.13 18.22 -8.94
C VAL A 152 -4.05 18.50 -10.46
N ARG A 153 -5.09 18.21 -11.21
CA ARG A 153 -5.13 18.52 -12.66
C ARG A 153 -5.04 20.01 -12.94
N HIS A 154 -5.76 20.84 -12.16
CA HIS A 154 -5.76 22.29 -12.31
C HIS A 154 -4.44 22.95 -11.84
N MET A 155 -3.66 22.29 -11.02
CA MET A 155 -2.30 22.74 -10.70
C MET A 155 -1.34 22.67 -11.89
N GLY A 156 -1.77 22.14 -13.04
CA GLY A 156 -0.99 22.11 -14.29
C GLY A 156 -0.28 20.77 -14.54
N ILE A 157 -0.61 19.71 -13.82
CA ILE A 157 -0.15 18.35 -14.13
C ILE A 157 -0.78 17.92 -15.46
N LYS A 158 0.07 17.61 -16.46
CA LYS A 158 -0.41 17.31 -17.83
C LYS A 158 -1.00 15.91 -17.95
N GLN A 159 -0.42 14.94 -17.24
CA GLN A 159 -0.84 13.54 -17.26
C GLN A 159 -1.14 13.09 -15.83
N LEU A 160 -2.41 13.11 -15.48
CA LEU A 160 -2.91 12.58 -14.23
C LEU A 160 -3.47 11.18 -14.47
N SER A 161 -3.04 10.24 -13.64
CA SER A 161 -3.62 8.89 -13.55
C SER A 161 -4.12 8.67 -12.13
N VAL A 162 -5.31 8.14 -11.99
CA VAL A 162 -5.91 7.77 -10.71
C VAL A 162 -6.17 6.28 -10.72
N SER A 163 -5.53 5.55 -9.83
CA SER A 163 -5.72 4.12 -9.64
C SER A 163 -6.49 3.89 -8.34
N VAL A 164 -7.56 3.12 -8.44
CA VAL A 164 -8.47 2.85 -7.32
C VAL A 164 -8.51 1.36 -7.07
N ALA A 165 -8.09 0.94 -5.88
CA ALA A 165 -8.20 -0.42 -5.41
C ALA A 165 -9.47 -0.60 -4.58
N ILE A 166 -9.97 -1.83 -4.52
CA ILE A 166 -11.01 -2.21 -3.58
C ILE A 166 -10.33 -2.61 -2.27
N PHE A 167 -10.83 -2.10 -1.15
CA PHE A 167 -10.28 -2.44 0.16
C PHE A 167 -10.49 -3.92 0.49
N VAL A 168 -9.40 -4.59 0.84
CA VAL A 168 -9.39 -5.98 1.29
C VAL A 168 -8.90 -6.03 2.73
N PRO A 169 -9.73 -6.45 3.71
CA PRO A 169 -9.32 -6.62 5.09
C PRO A 169 -8.26 -7.73 5.20
N LYS A 170 -7.06 -7.39 5.64
CA LYS A 170 -5.96 -8.35 5.75
C LYS A 170 -5.82 -8.91 7.17
N PRO A 171 -5.46 -10.21 7.33
CA PRO A 171 -5.03 -10.79 8.60
C PRO A 171 -3.95 -9.94 9.29
N HIS A 172 -3.89 -10.03 10.59
CA HIS A 172 -2.92 -9.32 11.44
C HIS A 172 -2.90 -7.79 11.26
N THR A 173 -4.02 -7.22 10.81
CA THR A 173 -4.22 -5.77 10.77
C THR A 173 -5.43 -5.38 11.63
N PRO A 174 -5.56 -4.12 12.08
CA PRO A 174 -6.76 -3.69 12.81
C PRO A 174 -8.05 -3.96 12.06
N PHE A 175 -8.02 -3.91 10.73
CA PHE A 175 -9.21 -4.11 9.91
C PHE A 175 -9.52 -5.58 9.58
N GLN A 176 -8.80 -6.54 10.15
CA GLN A 176 -9.14 -7.96 10.01
C GLN A 176 -10.56 -8.30 10.50
N PHE A 177 -11.14 -7.45 11.33
CA PHE A 177 -12.51 -7.60 11.87
C PHE A 177 -13.57 -6.99 10.95
N CYS A 178 -13.17 -6.17 9.95
CA CYS A 178 -14.10 -5.54 9.04
C CYS A 178 -14.65 -6.51 8.00
N ARG A 179 -15.88 -6.21 7.52
CA ARG A 179 -16.35 -6.83 6.29
C ARG A 179 -15.61 -6.27 5.07
N GLN A 180 -15.56 -7.02 4.02
CA GLN A 180 -15.25 -6.52 2.68
C GLN A 180 -16.56 -6.17 1.94
N VAL A 181 -16.54 -5.14 1.10
CA VAL A 181 -17.69 -4.81 0.25
C VAL A 181 -17.91 -5.91 -0.80
N SER A 182 -19.16 -6.12 -1.22
CA SER A 182 -19.47 -7.05 -2.30
C SER A 182 -18.98 -6.53 -3.66
N VAL A 183 -19.02 -7.38 -4.68
CA VAL A 183 -18.68 -6.98 -6.06
C VAL A 183 -19.61 -5.85 -6.52
N GLU A 184 -20.92 -5.99 -6.28
CA GLU A 184 -21.94 -5.02 -6.67
C GLU A 184 -21.74 -3.67 -5.96
N GLU A 185 -21.51 -3.71 -4.65
CA GLU A 185 -21.20 -2.49 -3.88
C GLU A 185 -19.94 -1.79 -4.39
N ALA A 186 -18.90 -2.56 -4.72
CA ALA A 186 -17.65 -2.03 -5.26
C ALA A 186 -17.86 -1.39 -6.65
N GLU A 187 -18.63 -2.05 -7.52
CA GLU A 187 -18.99 -1.52 -8.84
C GLU A 187 -19.81 -0.23 -8.74
N GLU A 188 -20.77 -0.16 -7.81
CA GLU A 188 -21.57 1.06 -7.58
C GLU A 188 -20.68 2.22 -7.09
N LYS A 189 -19.78 1.96 -6.16
CA LYS A 189 -18.81 2.96 -5.69
C LYS A 189 -17.88 3.41 -6.81
N ALA A 190 -17.38 2.48 -7.63
CA ALA A 190 -16.53 2.78 -8.76
C ALA A 190 -17.24 3.66 -9.80
N LYS A 191 -18.52 3.40 -10.09
CA LYS A 191 -19.34 4.23 -11.00
C LYS A 191 -19.40 5.68 -10.53
N LYS A 192 -19.48 5.93 -9.21
CA LYS A 192 -19.50 7.30 -8.65
C LYS A 192 -18.20 8.07 -8.94
N LEU A 193 -17.10 7.38 -9.24
CA LEU A 193 -15.80 8.00 -9.55
C LEU A 193 -15.57 8.28 -11.04
N TYR A 194 -16.50 7.95 -11.94
CA TYR A 194 -16.29 8.10 -13.39
C TYR A 194 -16.05 9.54 -13.83
N ASP A 195 -16.48 10.52 -13.05
CA ASP A 195 -16.20 11.94 -13.31
C ASP A 195 -14.69 12.27 -13.28
N ILE A 196 -13.87 11.44 -12.67
CA ILE A 196 -12.39 11.57 -12.69
C ILE A 196 -11.86 11.57 -14.13
N ARG A 197 -12.54 10.86 -15.06
CA ARG A 197 -12.15 10.78 -16.48
C ARG A 197 -12.12 12.14 -17.18
N LYS A 198 -12.81 13.15 -16.62
CA LYS A 198 -12.74 14.55 -17.08
C LYS A 198 -11.39 15.20 -16.77
N TYR A 199 -10.66 14.67 -15.82
CA TYR A 199 -9.41 15.24 -15.27
C TYR A 199 -8.18 14.40 -15.57
N GLY A 200 -8.35 13.09 -15.79
CA GLY A 200 -7.25 12.18 -16.04
C GLY A 200 -7.69 10.75 -16.36
N PHE A 201 -6.73 9.84 -16.45
CA PHE A 201 -7.00 8.43 -16.64
C PHE A 201 -7.46 7.80 -15.32
N LEU A 202 -8.58 7.11 -15.33
CA LEU A 202 -9.11 6.35 -14.19
C LEU A 202 -8.93 4.85 -14.45
N GLN A 203 -8.25 4.18 -13.56
CA GLN A 203 -8.15 2.73 -13.49
C GLN A 203 -8.76 2.26 -12.18
N VAL A 204 -9.71 1.35 -12.23
CA VAL A 204 -10.28 0.67 -11.06
C VAL A 204 -9.86 -0.80 -11.14
N HIS A 205 -9.41 -1.35 -10.01
CA HIS A 205 -9.11 -2.77 -9.91
C HIS A 205 -10.41 -3.57 -10.06
N ASP A 206 -10.30 -4.76 -10.64
CA ASP A 206 -11.44 -5.65 -10.82
C ASP A 206 -11.99 -6.08 -9.44
N PRO A 207 -13.28 -5.81 -9.15
CA PRO A 207 -13.90 -6.19 -7.88
C PRO A 207 -13.91 -7.71 -7.64
N ARG A 208 -13.95 -8.53 -8.70
CA ARG A 208 -13.91 -9.99 -8.59
C ARG A 208 -12.54 -10.50 -8.18
N LYS A 209 -11.46 -9.91 -8.73
CA LYS A 209 -10.09 -10.18 -8.24
C LYS A 209 -9.94 -9.81 -6.77
N SER A 210 -10.47 -8.65 -6.37
CA SER A 210 -10.43 -8.20 -4.98
C SER A 210 -11.28 -9.08 -4.04
N LEU A 211 -12.39 -9.64 -4.55
CA LEU A 211 -13.17 -10.63 -3.83
C LEU A 211 -12.34 -11.89 -3.57
N LEU A 212 -11.73 -12.47 -4.60
CA LEU A 212 -10.87 -13.66 -4.46
C LEU A 212 -9.68 -13.40 -3.52
N GLU A 213 -9.02 -12.25 -3.65
CA GLU A 213 -7.95 -11.84 -2.74
C GLU A 213 -8.43 -11.83 -1.29
N GLY A 214 -9.62 -11.30 -1.02
CA GLY A 214 -10.23 -11.29 0.30
C GLY A 214 -10.56 -12.67 0.82
N VAL A 215 -11.17 -13.50 0.01
CA VAL A 215 -11.51 -14.90 0.34
C VAL A 215 -10.25 -15.68 0.68
N LEU A 216 -9.26 -15.69 -0.21
CA LEU A 216 -8.01 -16.45 -0.03
C LEU A 216 -7.18 -15.96 1.15
N SER A 217 -7.12 -14.64 1.38
CA SER A 217 -6.35 -14.09 2.50
C SER A 217 -7.03 -14.25 3.87
N ARG A 218 -8.34 -14.47 3.92
CA ARG A 218 -9.13 -14.59 5.16
C ARG A 218 -9.71 -15.97 5.39
N GLY A 219 -9.41 -16.90 4.47
CA GLY A 219 -9.93 -18.23 4.47
C GLY A 219 -9.29 -19.16 5.49
N ASP A 220 -9.77 -20.37 5.47
CA ASP A 220 -9.27 -21.50 6.24
C ASP A 220 -8.87 -22.66 5.29
N ASN A 221 -8.52 -23.81 5.85
CA ASN A 221 -8.03 -24.96 5.10
C ASN A 221 -9.04 -25.53 4.09
N ARG A 222 -10.34 -25.27 4.25
CA ARG A 222 -11.38 -25.70 3.30
C ARG A 222 -11.18 -25.09 1.92
N LEU A 223 -10.57 -23.91 1.84
CA LEU A 223 -10.26 -23.29 0.55
C LEU A 223 -9.22 -24.05 -0.28
N GLY A 224 -8.52 -25.02 0.31
CA GLY A 224 -7.62 -25.89 -0.45
C GLY A 224 -8.35 -26.64 -1.56
N GLU A 225 -9.58 -27.12 -1.31
CA GLU A 225 -10.43 -27.78 -2.31
C GLU A 225 -10.88 -26.82 -3.41
N VAL A 226 -11.21 -25.56 -3.02
CA VAL A 226 -11.58 -24.53 -4.00
C VAL A 226 -10.41 -24.18 -4.92
N VAL A 227 -9.19 -24.01 -4.37
CA VAL A 227 -8.00 -23.72 -5.17
C VAL A 227 -7.67 -24.86 -6.13
N LEU A 228 -7.76 -26.10 -5.66
CA LEU A 228 -7.53 -27.29 -6.50
C LEU A 228 -8.57 -27.38 -7.61
N GLY A 229 -9.85 -27.27 -7.29
CA GLY A 229 -10.93 -27.33 -8.28
C GLY A 229 -10.85 -26.19 -9.31
N ALA A 230 -10.54 -24.97 -8.87
CA ALA A 230 -10.35 -23.85 -9.80
C ALA A 230 -9.17 -24.11 -10.76
N PHE A 231 -8.07 -24.67 -10.25
CA PHE A 231 -6.94 -25.08 -11.10
C PHE A 231 -7.34 -26.17 -12.10
N GLU A 232 -8.09 -27.19 -11.69
CA GLU A 232 -8.60 -28.27 -12.55
C GLU A 232 -9.57 -27.71 -13.60
N ASN A 233 -10.35 -26.68 -13.28
CA ASN A 233 -11.21 -25.95 -14.21
C ASN A 233 -10.42 -24.96 -15.11
N GLY A 234 -9.08 -24.95 -15.01
CA GLY A 234 -8.18 -24.15 -15.85
C GLY A 234 -8.02 -22.71 -15.43
N ALA A 235 -8.22 -22.37 -14.14
CA ALA A 235 -7.83 -21.08 -13.58
C ALA A 235 -6.31 -21.04 -13.37
N VAL A 236 -5.60 -20.51 -14.35
CA VAL A 236 -4.13 -20.41 -14.38
C VAL A 236 -3.76 -18.99 -14.79
N PHE A 237 -2.73 -18.43 -14.16
CA PHE A 237 -2.27 -17.06 -14.44
C PHE A 237 -3.31 -15.96 -14.18
N ASP A 238 -4.15 -16.11 -13.17
CA ASP A 238 -5.28 -15.21 -12.85
C ASP A 238 -4.85 -13.75 -12.54
N GLU A 239 -3.57 -13.50 -12.25
CA GLU A 239 -3.06 -12.13 -12.12
C GLU A 239 -3.08 -11.39 -13.46
N TRP A 240 -2.97 -12.10 -14.57
CA TRP A 240 -3.02 -11.52 -15.91
C TRP A 240 -4.46 -11.24 -16.30
N HIS A 241 -4.75 -10.03 -16.74
CA HIS A 241 -6.11 -9.57 -17.00
C HIS A 241 -6.81 -10.39 -18.09
N GLU A 242 -6.07 -10.78 -19.11
CA GLU A 242 -6.53 -11.58 -20.27
C GLU A 242 -6.80 -13.04 -19.92
N GLU A 243 -6.18 -13.56 -18.84
CA GLU A 243 -6.33 -14.96 -18.42
C GLU A 243 -7.35 -15.13 -17.29
N PHE A 244 -7.67 -14.05 -16.59
CA PHE A 244 -8.58 -14.09 -15.46
C PHE A 244 -10.01 -14.33 -15.87
N ASP A 245 -10.55 -15.46 -15.46
CA ASP A 245 -11.96 -15.84 -15.64
C ASP A 245 -12.58 -16.20 -14.29
N TYR A 246 -13.39 -15.27 -13.76
CA TYR A 246 -14.06 -15.49 -12.48
C TYR A 246 -15.08 -16.63 -12.53
N GLY A 247 -15.65 -16.94 -13.70
CA GLY A 247 -16.62 -18.03 -13.86
C GLY A 247 -16.08 -19.38 -13.39
N LYS A 248 -14.79 -19.66 -13.63
CA LYS A 248 -14.13 -20.89 -13.16
C LYS A 248 -14.11 -21.01 -11.64
N TRP A 249 -13.92 -19.90 -10.95
CA TRP A 249 -13.96 -19.82 -9.49
C TRP A 249 -15.39 -19.95 -8.96
N GLU A 250 -16.34 -19.30 -9.61
CA GLU A 250 -17.76 -19.35 -9.24
C GLU A 250 -18.32 -20.76 -9.35
N GLU A 251 -18.02 -21.49 -10.44
CA GLU A 251 -18.36 -22.90 -10.62
C GLU A 251 -17.75 -23.75 -9.50
N THR A 252 -16.45 -23.56 -9.21
CA THR A 252 -15.77 -24.30 -8.15
C THR A 252 -16.35 -24.03 -6.76
N PHE A 253 -16.71 -22.79 -6.45
CA PHE A 253 -17.39 -22.46 -5.19
C PHE A 253 -18.75 -23.17 -5.09
N ALA A 254 -19.48 -23.25 -6.20
CA ALA A 254 -20.76 -23.96 -6.24
C ALA A 254 -20.57 -25.49 -6.04
N ASP A 255 -19.59 -26.10 -6.71
CA ASP A 255 -19.31 -27.52 -6.63
C ASP A 255 -18.82 -27.96 -5.25
N THR A 256 -18.00 -27.15 -4.59
CA THR A 256 -17.51 -27.41 -3.24
C THR A 256 -18.52 -27.05 -2.14
N GLY A 257 -19.60 -26.36 -2.48
CA GLY A 257 -20.58 -25.85 -1.52
C GLY A 257 -20.03 -24.78 -0.57
N ILE A 258 -18.88 -24.19 -0.88
CA ILE A 258 -18.22 -23.15 -0.08
C ILE A 258 -18.69 -21.78 -0.58
N SER A 259 -19.27 -20.97 0.32
CA SER A 259 -19.68 -19.61 -0.02
C SER A 259 -18.56 -18.61 0.18
N PRO A 260 -18.11 -17.87 -0.85
CA PRO A 260 -17.11 -16.81 -0.68
C PRO A 260 -17.57 -15.72 0.29
N HIS A 261 -18.90 -15.50 0.42
CA HIS A 261 -19.47 -14.48 1.31
C HIS A 261 -19.21 -14.76 2.78
N GLU A 262 -19.01 -16.02 3.20
CA GLU A 262 -18.66 -16.38 4.57
C GLU A 262 -17.35 -15.75 5.02
N TYR A 263 -16.40 -15.63 4.10
CA TYR A 263 -15.07 -15.06 4.38
C TYR A 263 -15.06 -13.55 4.33
N MET A 264 -16.03 -12.94 3.64
CA MET A 264 -16.12 -11.48 3.47
C MET A 264 -16.86 -10.76 4.62
N ARG A 265 -17.57 -11.49 5.48
CA ARG A 265 -18.33 -10.92 6.59
C ARG A 265 -17.45 -10.16 7.58
N SER A 266 -18.06 -9.30 8.38
CA SER A 266 -17.42 -8.78 9.60
C SER A 266 -17.20 -9.92 10.60
N ARG A 267 -16.13 -9.82 11.38
CA ARG A 267 -15.80 -10.78 12.43
C ARG A 267 -15.81 -10.08 13.78
N SER A 268 -16.26 -10.78 14.82
CA SER A 268 -16.17 -10.27 16.18
C SER A 268 -14.72 -10.18 16.64
N THR A 269 -14.40 -9.22 17.48
CA THR A 269 -13.06 -9.14 18.12
C THR A 269 -12.80 -10.30 19.07
N GLU A 270 -13.87 -10.96 19.54
CA GLU A 270 -13.82 -12.13 20.43
C GLU A 270 -13.76 -13.46 19.65
N GLU A 271 -13.99 -13.41 18.33
CA GLU A 271 -13.97 -14.61 17.48
C GLU A 271 -12.55 -15.13 17.34
N GLU A 272 -12.38 -16.46 17.39
CA GLU A 272 -11.13 -17.12 17.00
C GLU A 272 -11.00 -17.06 15.47
N LEU A 273 -9.92 -16.47 15.01
CA LEU A 273 -9.68 -16.29 13.57
C LEU A 273 -8.80 -17.40 13.01
N PRO A 274 -8.97 -17.81 11.73
CA PRO A 274 -8.20 -18.89 11.11
C PRO A 274 -6.68 -18.71 11.22
N TRP A 275 -6.20 -17.49 11.38
CA TRP A 275 -4.78 -17.13 11.46
C TRP A 275 -4.29 -16.80 12.88
N ASP A 276 -5.12 -16.91 13.91
CA ASP A 276 -4.73 -16.55 15.29
C ASP A 276 -3.58 -17.44 15.84
N HIS A 277 -3.42 -18.64 15.27
CA HIS A 277 -2.31 -19.54 15.61
C HIS A 277 -0.96 -19.10 15.03
N ILE A 278 -0.91 -18.11 14.13
CA ILE A 278 0.31 -17.61 13.50
C ILE A 278 0.79 -16.37 14.25
N GLY A 279 1.91 -16.51 14.96
CA GLY A 279 2.51 -15.40 15.70
C GLY A 279 3.26 -14.44 14.77
N MET A 280 2.78 -13.19 14.66
CA MET A 280 3.42 -12.12 13.90
C MET A 280 4.13 -11.07 14.79
N GLY A 281 4.25 -11.35 16.08
CA GLY A 281 4.84 -10.43 17.05
C GLY A 281 3.96 -9.26 17.45
N VAL A 282 2.84 -9.04 16.75
CA VAL A 282 1.85 -8.02 17.09
C VAL A 282 0.69 -8.71 17.79
N SER A 283 0.34 -8.26 19.00
CA SER A 283 -0.72 -8.89 19.80
C SER A 283 -2.11 -8.60 19.24
N LYS A 284 -3.04 -9.55 19.41
CA LYS A 284 -4.46 -9.38 19.04
C LYS A 284 -5.08 -8.19 19.79
N ASP A 285 -4.77 -8.03 21.08
CA ASP A 285 -5.26 -6.91 21.89
C ASP A 285 -4.85 -5.54 21.32
N PHE A 286 -3.64 -5.43 20.83
CA PHE A 286 -3.20 -4.22 20.14
C PHE A 286 -4.03 -3.97 18.88
N LEU A 287 -4.25 -5.00 18.06
CA LEU A 287 -5.06 -4.88 16.84
C LEU A 287 -6.51 -4.48 17.16
N VAL A 288 -7.09 -5.02 18.23
CA VAL A 288 -8.43 -4.66 18.72
C VAL A 288 -8.48 -3.20 19.16
N ARG A 289 -7.49 -2.74 19.96
CA ARG A 289 -7.42 -1.32 20.36
C ARG A 289 -7.32 -0.38 19.16
N GLU A 290 -6.46 -0.70 18.21
CA GLU A 290 -6.30 0.11 16.99
C GLU A 290 -7.55 0.08 16.11
N TYR A 291 -8.27 -1.05 16.06
CA TYR A 291 -9.56 -1.16 15.38
C TYR A 291 -10.59 -0.17 15.93
N TYR A 292 -10.77 -0.14 17.25
CA TYR A 292 -11.72 0.78 17.87
C TYR A 292 -11.28 2.25 17.76
N LYS A 293 -9.98 2.55 17.82
CA LYS A 293 -9.47 3.89 17.53
C LYS A 293 -9.81 4.30 16.10
N ALA A 294 -9.55 3.42 15.14
CA ALA A 294 -9.85 3.68 13.73
C ALA A 294 -11.32 4.03 13.51
N LEU A 295 -12.24 3.27 14.10
CA LEU A 295 -13.70 3.56 14.00
C LEU A 295 -14.09 4.93 14.57
N ARG A 296 -13.31 5.46 15.53
CA ARG A 296 -13.49 6.81 16.09
C ARG A 296 -12.71 7.89 15.35
N GLY A 297 -11.93 7.51 14.30
CA GLY A 297 -11.05 8.43 13.56
C GLY A 297 -9.86 8.94 14.41
N GLU A 298 -9.48 8.20 15.45
CA GLU A 298 -8.30 8.46 16.28
C GLU A 298 -7.06 7.87 15.61
N THR A 299 -5.97 8.64 15.56
CA THR A 299 -4.71 8.21 14.97
C THR A 299 -3.73 7.70 16.03
N THR A 300 -2.83 6.83 15.60
CA THR A 300 -1.69 6.37 16.39
C THR A 300 -0.40 6.82 15.72
N GLU A 301 0.44 7.51 16.47
CA GLU A 301 1.73 8.00 15.97
C GLU A 301 2.71 6.86 15.67
N ASP A 302 3.69 7.14 14.81
CA ASP A 302 4.76 6.19 14.52
C ASP A 302 5.70 6.08 15.72
N CYS A 303 5.79 4.88 16.31
CA CYS A 303 6.61 4.62 17.49
C CYS A 303 8.12 4.79 17.26
N ARG A 304 8.58 4.96 16.01
CA ARG A 304 9.98 5.32 15.71
C ARG A 304 10.32 6.72 16.22
N TRP A 305 9.33 7.62 16.21
CA TRP A 305 9.47 9.05 16.50
C TRP A 305 8.66 9.51 17.72
N SER A 306 7.85 8.63 18.29
CA SER A 306 6.99 8.92 19.43
C SER A 306 7.06 7.82 20.50
N HIS A 307 6.03 7.73 21.35
CA HIS A 307 5.96 6.75 22.42
C HIS A 307 5.70 5.33 21.90
N CYS A 308 6.19 4.33 22.65
CA CYS A 308 5.89 2.93 22.37
C CYS A 308 4.38 2.67 22.41
N THR A 309 3.86 2.08 21.35
CA THR A 309 2.42 1.78 21.20
C THR A 309 1.98 0.47 21.87
N GLN A 310 2.90 -0.22 22.56
CA GLN A 310 2.65 -1.50 23.24
C GLN A 310 2.02 -2.54 22.29
N CYS A 311 2.62 -2.71 21.12
CA CYS A 311 2.10 -3.61 20.09
C CYS A 311 2.41 -5.09 20.32
N GLY A 312 3.23 -5.46 21.32
CA GLY A 312 3.67 -6.84 21.60
C GLY A 312 5.03 -7.19 21.01
N VAL A 313 5.49 -6.49 19.96
CA VAL A 313 6.77 -6.81 19.30
C VAL A 313 7.99 -6.72 20.25
N ALA A 314 7.91 -5.87 21.27
CA ALA A 314 8.95 -5.73 22.28
C ALA A 314 9.12 -6.99 23.18
N ASP A 315 8.11 -7.84 23.21
CA ASP A 315 8.11 -9.08 24.03
C ASP A 315 8.82 -10.23 23.30
N LEU A 316 9.18 -10.04 22.02
CA LEU A 316 9.96 -11.02 21.27
C LEU A 316 11.42 -11.02 21.74
N PRO A 317 12.02 -12.20 22.02
CA PRO A 317 13.37 -12.31 22.61
C PRO A 317 14.48 -11.65 21.77
N GLU A 318 14.27 -11.60 20.45
CA GLU A 318 15.26 -11.11 19.49
C GLU A 318 15.12 -9.61 19.18
N VAL A 319 14.09 -8.96 19.74
CA VAL A 319 13.77 -7.56 19.42
C VAL A 319 14.16 -6.65 20.58
N LYS A 320 15.18 -5.83 20.36
CA LYS A 320 15.51 -4.75 21.29
C LYS A 320 14.64 -3.53 20.99
N CYS A 321 13.46 -3.46 21.60
CA CYS A 321 12.64 -2.27 21.55
C CYS A 321 13.14 -1.27 22.61
N LYS A 322 13.60 -0.10 22.19
CA LYS A 322 13.94 0.97 23.14
C LYS A 322 12.64 1.48 23.78
N LYS A 323 12.65 1.70 25.09
CA LYS A 323 11.50 2.23 25.86
C LYS A 323 10.98 3.58 25.33
N THR A 324 11.70 4.24 24.46
CA THR A 324 11.37 5.54 23.84
C THR A 324 11.18 5.51 22.32
N GLY A 325 11.21 4.33 21.71
CA GLY A 325 11.00 4.11 20.28
C GLY A 325 11.53 2.73 19.89
N CYS A 326 10.74 1.95 19.18
CA CYS A 326 11.16 0.65 18.66
C CYS A 326 12.05 0.85 17.42
N SER A 327 13.30 1.18 17.61
CA SER A 327 14.32 1.03 16.57
C SER A 327 15.10 -0.23 16.87
N ALA A 328 14.80 -1.32 16.20
CA ALA A 328 15.60 -2.52 16.23
C ALA A 328 16.80 -2.33 15.31
N GLY A 329 17.94 -2.00 15.89
CA GLY A 329 19.20 -2.29 15.24
C GLY A 329 19.42 -3.81 15.30
N ILE A 330 18.91 -4.53 14.33
CA ILE A 330 19.32 -5.92 14.12
C ILE A 330 20.60 -5.86 13.30
N ASN A 331 21.74 -6.07 13.95
CA ASN A 331 22.95 -6.47 13.26
C ASN A 331 22.66 -7.85 12.64
N LEU A 332 22.38 -7.91 11.36
CA LEU A 332 22.41 -9.13 10.56
C LEU A 332 23.87 -9.53 10.35
N GLN A 333 24.58 -9.86 11.44
CA GLN A 333 25.78 -10.67 11.36
C GLN A 333 25.35 -12.10 11.72
N LYS A 334 24.96 -12.86 10.73
CA LYS A 334 25.34 -14.26 10.40
C LYS A 334 24.54 -14.75 9.23
#